data_4686135a9d532fa81c2fa0f44f781013
#
_entry.id   4686135a9d532fa81c2fa0f44f781013
#
_cell.length_a   1.000
_cell.length_b   1.000
_cell.length_c   1.000
_cell.angle_alpha   90.00
_cell.angle_beta   90.00
_cell.angle_gamma   90.00
#
_symmetry.space_group_name_H-M   'P 1'
#
loop_
_entity.id
_entity.type
_entity.pdbx_description
1 polymer ?
#
loop_
_entity_poly.entity_id
_entity_poly.type
_entity_poly.pdbx_seq_one_letter_code
_entity_poly.pdbx_strand_id
1 'polypeptide(L)'
;TTRLVGSEMCIRDRTTTTWNVTAGCDPISDGCKNCYARMMAERLKAMGQAKYQNGFIPTIHPECLNEPFEWKGNKLVFVVSMGDLFHKDIPFDFIDKVMEVITKCPQHTFQILTKRAERMYEYFSVHTIPENVWLGVTVENQKMKGRIDYLKKLDAPVRFLSCEPLLEDLGTLDLSDIDWVIVGGESGNRARKVEKDWILNIKSQCDASTGTA
;
A
#
# COMPACT_ATOMS: atom_id res chain seq x y z
N THR A 1 4.09 7.55 16.00
CA THR A 1 2.74 7.88 16.51
C THR A 1 1.76 6.83 16.03
N THR A 2 1.36 5.93 16.93
CA THR A 2 0.39 4.89 16.62
C THR A 2 -0.98 5.52 16.37
N ARG A 3 -1.47 5.48 15.14
CA ARG A 3 -2.79 5.97 14.81
C ARG A 3 -3.72 4.79 14.55
N LEU A 4 -4.54 4.46 15.55
CA LEU A 4 -5.69 3.57 15.34
C LEU A 4 -6.78 4.35 14.62
N VAL A 5 -7.19 3.80 13.50
CA VAL A 5 -8.27 4.37 12.73
C VAL A 5 -9.41 3.37 12.66
N GLY A 6 -10.56 3.77 13.17
CA GLY A 6 -11.76 2.93 13.18
C GLY A 6 -12.27 2.59 11.78
N SER A 7 -13.23 1.68 11.71
CA SER A 7 -13.75 0.94 10.56
C SER A 7 -14.26 1.74 9.36
N GLU A 8 -14.15 3.06 9.35
CA GLU A 8 -14.66 3.93 8.28
C GLU A 8 -13.61 4.82 7.61
N MET A 9 -12.33 4.75 8.02
CA MET A 9 -11.30 5.54 7.34
C MET A 9 -10.75 4.78 6.13
N CYS A 10 -11.30 5.07 4.98
CA CYS A 10 -10.79 4.71 3.67
C CYS A 10 -9.39 5.31 3.45
N ILE A 11 -8.59 4.75 2.53
CA ILE A 11 -7.34 5.34 2.02
C ILE A 11 -7.48 6.85 1.77
N ARG A 12 -8.66 7.29 1.34
CA ARG A 12 -9.01 8.68 1.11
C ARG A 12 -8.85 9.61 2.33
N ASP A 13 -9.01 9.10 3.54
CA ASP A 13 -8.89 9.90 4.77
C ASP A 13 -7.46 9.99 5.29
N ARG A 14 -6.56 9.17 4.73
CA ARG A 14 -5.13 9.09 5.09
C ARG A 14 -4.21 9.69 4.05
N THR A 15 -4.74 9.98 2.86
CA THR A 15 -4.00 10.57 1.75
C THR A 15 -4.80 11.73 1.14
N THR A 16 -4.11 12.73 0.62
CA THR A 16 -4.77 13.87 -0.03
C THR A 16 -5.12 13.60 -1.48
N THR A 17 -4.44 12.62 -2.11
CA THR A 17 -4.69 12.22 -3.49
C THR A 17 -4.17 10.82 -3.77
N THR A 18 -4.61 10.24 -4.88
CA THR A 18 -4.10 8.95 -5.39
C THR A 18 -3.48 9.15 -6.77
N TRP A 19 -2.41 8.42 -7.03
CA TRP A 19 -1.71 8.43 -8.32
C TRP A 19 -1.67 7.03 -8.92
N ASN A 20 -2.53 6.78 -9.89
CA ASN A 20 -2.70 5.46 -10.49
C ASN A 20 -1.98 5.36 -11.84
N VAL A 21 -0.66 5.22 -11.82
CA VAL A 21 0.20 4.96 -12.98
C VAL A 21 0.11 3.53 -13.49
N THR A 22 -0.47 2.64 -12.69
CA THR A 22 -0.85 1.29 -13.08
C THR A 22 -2.24 0.96 -12.56
N ALA A 23 -2.92 0.02 -13.21
CA ALA A 23 -4.17 -0.56 -12.74
C ALA A 23 -4.16 -2.08 -12.95
N GLY A 24 -4.97 -2.80 -12.17
CA GLY A 24 -5.05 -4.25 -12.26
C GLY A 24 -4.03 -4.98 -11.40
N CYS A 25 -4.38 -6.21 -11.04
CA CYS A 25 -3.57 -7.05 -10.16
C CYS A 25 -4.08 -8.49 -10.14
N ASP A 26 -3.21 -9.45 -9.79
CA ASP A 26 -3.57 -10.84 -9.50
C ASP A 26 -3.64 -11.09 -7.99
N PRO A 27 -4.57 -11.94 -7.52
CA PRO A 27 -4.62 -12.37 -6.13
C PRO A 27 -3.36 -13.17 -5.74
N ILE A 28 -2.78 -12.85 -4.57
CA ILE A 28 -1.63 -13.58 -4.02
C ILE A 28 -1.81 -13.99 -2.56
N SER A 29 -2.90 -13.57 -1.92
CA SER A 29 -3.18 -13.89 -0.52
C SER A 29 -4.66 -13.81 -0.22
N ASP A 30 -5.06 -14.26 0.98
CA ASP A 30 -6.44 -14.26 1.43
C ASP A 30 -7.06 -12.84 1.48
N GLY A 31 -6.25 -11.81 1.67
CA GLY A 31 -6.67 -10.41 1.64
C GLY A 31 -7.10 -9.93 0.25
N CYS A 32 -6.83 -10.70 -0.81
CA CYS A 32 -7.26 -10.34 -2.17
C CYS A 32 -8.66 -10.86 -2.54
N LYS A 33 -9.29 -11.71 -1.70
CA LYS A 33 -10.55 -12.38 -2.01
C LYS A 33 -11.69 -11.41 -2.34
N ASN A 34 -11.85 -10.36 -1.53
CA ASN A 34 -12.90 -9.36 -1.67
C ASN A 34 -12.29 -7.99 -2.08
N CYS A 35 -11.32 -8.00 -2.99
CA CYS A 35 -10.59 -6.80 -3.38
C CYS A 35 -11.52 -5.73 -3.98
N TYR A 36 -11.59 -4.56 -3.34
CA TYR A 36 -12.41 -3.44 -3.79
C TYR A 36 -11.97 -2.91 -5.15
N ALA A 37 -10.65 -2.90 -5.40
CA ALA A 37 -10.09 -2.37 -6.65
C ALA A 37 -10.54 -3.21 -7.86
N ARG A 38 -10.63 -4.55 -7.71
CA ARG A 38 -11.17 -5.44 -8.74
C ARG A 38 -12.63 -5.10 -9.05
N MET A 39 -13.47 -5.01 -8.02
CA MET A 39 -14.89 -4.67 -8.20
C MET A 39 -15.06 -3.29 -8.84
N MET A 40 -14.24 -2.33 -8.42
CA MET A 40 -14.27 -0.97 -8.97
C MET A 40 -13.80 -0.94 -10.43
N ALA A 41 -12.71 -1.65 -10.77
CA ALA A 41 -12.18 -1.71 -12.13
C ALA A 41 -13.22 -2.30 -13.11
N GLU A 42 -13.89 -3.39 -12.73
CA GLU A 42 -14.96 -3.98 -13.56
C GLU A 42 -16.15 -3.00 -13.72
N ARG A 43 -16.53 -2.29 -12.68
CA ARG A 43 -17.56 -1.24 -12.77
C ARG A 43 -17.14 -0.11 -13.70
N LEU A 44 -15.91 0.39 -13.59
CA LEU A 44 -15.38 1.46 -14.44
C LEU A 44 -15.26 1.01 -15.90
N LYS A 45 -14.90 -0.25 -16.15
CA LYS A 45 -14.94 -0.88 -17.48
C LYS A 45 -16.35 -0.86 -18.05
N ALA A 46 -17.35 -1.30 -17.27
CA ALA A 46 -18.75 -1.29 -17.69
C ALA A 46 -19.29 0.13 -17.99
N MET A 47 -18.71 1.15 -17.34
CA MET A 47 -19.00 2.57 -17.60
C MET A 47 -18.24 3.15 -18.81
N GLY A 48 -17.45 2.34 -19.53
CA GLY A 48 -16.69 2.78 -20.70
C GLY A 48 -15.46 3.63 -20.40
N GLN A 49 -14.95 3.60 -19.17
CA GLN A 49 -13.74 4.35 -18.80
C GLN A 49 -12.50 3.77 -19.50
N ALA A 50 -11.87 4.54 -20.38
CA ALA A 50 -10.76 4.11 -21.23
C ALA A 50 -9.59 3.48 -20.43
N LYS A 51 -9.25 4.07 -19.29
CA LYS A 51 -8.19 3.58 -18.39
C LYS A 51 -8.43 2.14 -17.89
N TYR A 52 -9.70 1.69 -17.82
CA TYR A 52 -10.11 0.40 -17.31
C TYR A 52 -10.70 -0.52 -18.38
N GLN A 53 -10.46 -0.26 -19.67
CA GLN A 53 -10.98 -1.09 -20.76
C GLN A 53 -10.55 -2.57 -20.65
N ASN A 54 -9.38 -2.85 -20.05
CA ASN A 54 -8.88 -4.18 -19.77
C ASN A 54 -9.39 -4.77 -18.44
N GLY A 55 -10.35 -4.10 -17.75
CA GLY A 55 -10.84 -4.51 -16.43
C GLY A 55 -9.75 -4.47 -15.38
N PHE A 56 -9.48 -5.62 -14.75
CA PHE A 56 -8.46 -5.72 -13.69
C PHE A 56 -7.18 -6.44 -14.13
N ILE A 57 -6.92 -6.51 -15.45
CA ILE A 57 -5.66 -7.01 -16.00
C ILE A 57 -4.56 -5.96 -15.73
N PRO A 58 -3.38 -6.37 -15.21
CA PRO A 58 -2.27 -5.44 -14.97
C PRO A 58 -1.93 -4.64 -16.22
N THR A 59 -2.03 -3.32 -16.10
CA THR A 59 -1.83 -2.38 -17.21
C THR A 59 -1.07 -1.16 -16.71
N ILE A 60 -0.04 -0.74 -17.44
CA ILE A 60 0.68 0.52 -17.17
C ILE A 60 -0.03 1.69 -17.84
N HIS A 61 0.04 2.87 -17.22
CA HIS A 61 -0.56 4.12 -17.69
C HIS A 61 0.51 5.21 -17.79
N PRO A 62 1.36 5.19 -18.84
CA PRO A 62 2.43 6.18 -19.01
C PRO A 62 1.91 7.61 -19.11
N GLU A 63 0.68 7.80 -19.60
CA GLU A 63 0.00 9.09 -19.70
C GLU A 63 -0.25 9.77 -18.35
N CYS A 64 -0.26 8.98 -17.26
CA CYS A 64 -0.46 9.48 -15.90
C CYS A 64 0.86 9.87 -15.20
N LEU A 65 2.03 9.59 -15.80
CA LEU A 65 3.32 9.84 -15.13
C LEU A 65 3.51 11.30 -14.73
N ASN A 66 3.04 12.23 -15.54
CA ASN A 66 3.28 13.66 -15.33
C ASN A 66 2.26 14.34 -14.38
N GLU A 67 1.24 13.62 -13.90
CA GLU A 67 0.22 14.19 -13.00
C GLU A 67 0.81 14.90 -11.77
N PRO A 68 1.88 14.37 -11.08
CA PRO A 68 2.43 15.02 -9.89
C PRO A 68 3.00 16.42 -10.13
N PHE A 69 3.45 16.74 -11.32
CA PHE A 69 3.99 18.07 -11.66
C PHE A 69 2.92 19.16 -11.71
N GLU A 70 1.66 18.77 -11.90
CA GLU A 70 0.52 19.68 -12.03
C GLU A 70 -0.15 19.97 -10.69
N TRP A 71 0.14 19.21 -9.63
CA TRP A 71 -0.54 19.35 -8.34
C TRP A 71 -0.04 20.56 -7.57
N LYS A 72 -0.98 21.32 -7.01
CA LYS A 72 -0.68 22.50 -6.19
C LYS A 72 -0.50 22.12 -4.72
N GLY A 73 0.47 22.78 -4.09
CA GLY A 73 0.79 22.60 -2.66
C GLY A 73 1.36 21.22 -2.34
N ASN A 74 1.62 20.96 -1.07
CA ASN A 74 2.15 19.68 -0.61
C ASN A 74 1.03 18.63 -0.57
N LYS A 75 1.30 17.45 -1.11
CA LYS A 75 0.34 16.33 -1.14
C LYS A 75 0.92 15.12 -0.42
N LEU A 76 0.06 14.40 0.27
CA LEU A 76 0.30 13.03 0.69
C LEU A 76 -0.38 12.12 -0.33
N VAL A 77 0.41 11.45 -1.15
CA VAL A 77 -0.02 10.73 -2.34
C VAL A 77 0.00 9.23 -2.11
N PHE A 78 -1.11 8.55 -2.36
CA PHE A 78 -1.12 7.10 -2.39
C PHE A 78 -0.84 6.61 -3.82
N VAL A 79 0.27 5.90 -3.99
CA VAL A 79 0.70 5.38 -5.29
C VAL A 79 0.02 4.06 -5.55
N VAL A 80 -0.75 3.99 -6.64
CA VAL A 80 -1.43 2.79 -7.13
C VAL A 80 -2.47 2.20 -6.16
N SER A 81 -3.61 2.90 -6.01
CA SER A 81 -4.76 2.37 -5.26
C SER A 81 -5.56 1.31 -6.02
N MET A 82 -5.41 1.23 -7.34
CA MET A 82 -6.17 0.35 -8.23
C MET A 82 -5.36 -0.83 -8.78
N GLY A 83 -4.25 -1.18 -8.12
CA GLY A 83 -3.35 -2.25 -8.52
C GLY A 83 -2.26 -2.49 -7.49
N ASP A 84 -1.09 -2.92 -7.95
CA ASP A 84 0.12 -3.07 -7.15
C ASP A 84 1.32 -2.69 -8.02
N LEU A 85 2.09 -1.67 -7.61
CA LEU A 85 3.23 -1.17 -8.38
C LEU A 85 4.30 -2.25 -8.62
N PHE A 86 4.44 -3.17 -7.65
CA PHE A 86 5.38 -4.28 -7.72
C PHE A 86 4.75 -5.56 -8.29
N HIS A 87 3.69 -5.44 -9.10
CA HIS A 87 3.18 -6.61 -9.82
C HIS A 87 4.23 -7.17 -10.78
N LYS A 88 4.30 -8.51 -10.92
CA LYS A 88 5.30 -9.19 -11.77
C LYS A 88 5.31 -8.71 -13.22
N ASP A 89 4.15 -8.31 -13.74
CA ASP A 89 3.98 -7.84 -15.13
C ASP A 89 4.23 -6.33 -15.29
N ILE A 90 4.58 -5.61 -14.21
CA ILE A 90 5.03 -4.22 -14.28
C ILE A 90 6.56 -4.22 -14.42
N PRO A 91 7.13 -3.78 -15.56
CA PRO A 91 8.57 -3.77 -15.76
C PRO A 91 9.29 -2.83 -14.79
N PHE A 92 10.50 -3.17 -14.35
CA PHE A 92 11.31 -2.29 -13.51
C PHE A 92 11.65 -0.97 -14.21
N ASP A 93 11.89 -0.97 -15.51
CA ASP A 93 12.09 0.26 -16.31
C ASP A 93 10.89 1.23 -16.22
N PHE A 94 9.68 0.72 -15.99
CA PHE A 94 8.53 1.59 -15.74
C PHE A 94 8.52 2.10 -14.31
N ILE A 95 8.92 1.29 -13.33
CA ILE A 95 9.07 1.71 -11.94
C ILE A 95 10.16 2.78 -11.84
N ASP A 96 11.25 2.69 -12.61
CA ASP A 96 12.30 3.72 -12.69
C ASP A 96 11.73 5.08 -13.08
N LYS A 97 10.85 5.12 -14.09
CA LYS A 97 10.18 6.36 -14.51
C LYS A 97 9.27 6.92 -13.40
N VAL A 98 8.58 6.05 -12.65
CA VAL A 98 7.78 6.46 -11.49
C VAL A 98 8.67 7.07 -10.42
N MET A 99 9.80 6.44 -10.07
CA MET A 99 10.74 6.95 -9.07
C MET A 99 11.40 8.24 -9.52
N GLU A 100 11.71 8.39 -10.81
CA GLU A 100 12.23 9.65 -11.38
C GLU A 100 11.25 10.81 -11.16
N VAL A 101 9.95 10.60 -11.41
CA VAL A 101 8.91 11.62 -11.16
C VAL A 101 8.81 11.94 -9.67
N ILE A 102 8.81 10.92 -8.80
CA ILE A 102 8.79 11.08 -7.34
C ILE A 102 9.97 11.96 -6.87
N THR A 103 11.18 11.66 -7.32
CA THR A 103 12.39 12.41 -6.98
C THR A 103 12.32 13.85 -7.46
N LYS A 104 11.69 14.12 -8.62
CA LYS A 104 11.50 15.48 -9.16
C LYS A 104 10.37 16.26 -8.46
N CYS A 105 9.60 15.62 -7.60
CA CYS A 105 8.49 16.23 -6.86
C CYS A 105 8.71 16.18 -5.32
N PRO A 106 9.81 16.76 -4.80
CA PRO A 106 10.18 16.65 -3.38
C PRO A 106 9.17 17.34 -2.44
N GLN A 107 8.29 18.20 -2.95
CA GLN A 107 7.22 18.85 -2.19
C GLN A 107 6.08 17.89 -1.83
N HIS A 108 5.99 16.72 -2.47
CA HIS A 108 4.97 15.71 -2.19
C HIS A 108 5.58 14.53 -1.45
N THR A 109 4.79 13.88 -0.60
CA THR A 109 5.15 12.60 0.04
C THR A 109 4.38 11.48 -0.64
N PHE A 110 5.08 10.41 -1.02
CA PHE A 110 4.49 9.30 -1.77
C PHE A 110 4.46 8.03 -0.91
N GLN A 111 3.27 7.51 -0.66
CA GLN A 111 3.05 6.25 0.04
C GLN A 111 2.90 5.11 -0.97
N ILE A 112 3.79 4.14 -0.91
CA ILE A 112 3.77 2.95 -1.75
C ILE A 112 3.47 1.75 -0.86
N LEU A 113 2.35 1.08 -1.11
CA LEU A 113 1.92 -0.11 -0.38
C LEU A 113 1.87 -1.30 -1.32
N THR A 114 2.45 -2.42 -0.91
CA THR A 114 2.42 -3.64 -1.71
C THR A 114 2.15 -4.89 -0.88
N LYS A 115 1.62 -5.92 -1.53
CA LYS A 115 1.59 -7.30 -1.05
C LYS A 115 2.76 -8.13 -1.58
N ARG A 116 3.58 -7.56 -2.47
CA ARG A 116 4.74 -8.18 -3.12
C ARG A 116 6.05 -7.66 -2.54
N ALA A 117 6.22 -7.84 -1.22
CA ALA A 117 7.35 -7.33 -0.46
C ALA A 117 8.71 -7.81 -1.00
N GLU A 118 8.78 -9.07 -1.46
CA GLU A 118 10.00 -9.64 -2.05
C GLU A 118 10.42 -8.87 -3.31
N ARG A 119 9.47 -8.60 -4.24
CA ARG A 119 9.77 -7.87 -5.47
C ARG A 119 10.06 -6.38 -5.22
N MET A 120 9.44 -5.77 -4.20
CA MET A 120 9.80 -4.44 -3.73
C MET A 120 11.25 -4.41 -3.22
N TYR A 121 11.63 -5.43 -2.43
CA TYR A 121 13.00 -5.58 -1.94
C TYR A 121 13.99 -5.82 -3.08
N GLU A 122 13.67 -6.70 -4.04
CA GLU A 122 14.48 -6.93 -5.25
C GLU A 122 14.78 -5.60 -5.97
N TYR A 123 13.77 -4.77 -6.19
CA TYR A 123 13.93 -3.49 -6.84
C TYR A 123 14.83 -2.54 -6.02
N PHE A 124 14.49 -2.30 -4.76
CA PHE A 124 15.23 -1.32 -3.93
C PHE A 124 16.57 -1.85 -3.38
N SER A 125 16.89 -3.12 -3.54
CA SER A 125 18.24 -3.63 -3.20
C SER A 125 19.34 -3.05 -4.11
N VAL A 126 18.97 -2.55 -5.30
CA VAL A 126 19.89 -1.97 -6.30
C VAL A 126 19.54 -0.52 -6.67
N HIS A 127 18.46 0.04 -6.09
CA HIS A 127 18.02 1.41 -6.33
C HIS A 127 17.90 2.18 -5.01
N THR A 128 18.26 3.46 -5.03
CA THR A 128 18.07 4.35 -3.88
C THR A 128 16.60 4.67 -3.67
N ILE A 129 16.15 4.65 -2.42
CA ILE A 129 14.80 5.07 -2.04
C ILE A 129 14.81 6.60 -1.88
N PRO A 130 13.94 7.33 -2.61
CA PRO A 130 13.84 8.79 -2.44
C PRO A 130 13.35 9.18 -1.03
N GLU A 131 13.86 10.29 -0.49
CA GLU A 131 13.53 10.76 0.87
C GLU A 131 12.04 11.10 1.09
N ASN A 132 11.31 11.33 0.03
CA ASN A 132 9.87 11.58 0.06
C ASN A 132 9.00 10.34 -0.21
N VAL A 133 9.58 9.14 -0.13
CA VAL A 133 8.89 7.86 -0.28
C VAL A 133 8.71 7.17 1.07
N TRP A 134 7.47 6.81 1.36
CA TRP A 134 7.11 5.92 2.47
C TRP A 134 6.80 4.54 1.90
N LEU A 135 7.45 3.50 2.41
CA LEU A 135 7.25 2.13 1.97
C LEU A 135 6.42 1.34 2.97
N GLY A 136 5.46 0.59 2.47
CA GLY A 136 4.62 -0.25 3.30
C GLY A 136 4.32 -1.61 2.69
N VAL A 137 4.01 -2.56 3.57
CA VAL A 137 3.53 -3.88 3.19
C VAL A 137 2.22 -4.21 3.88
N THR A 138 1.37 -4.99 3.19
CA THR A 138 0.14 -5.49 3.79
C THR A 138 0.42 -6.80 4.53
N VAL A 139 -0.09 -6.89 5.77
CA VAL A 139 -0.05 -8.11 6.59
C VAL A 139 -1.45 -8.40 7.11
N GLU A 140 -2.18 -9.24 6.40
CA GLU A 140 -3.58 -9.54 6.67
C GLU A 140 -3.81 -10.78 7.54
N ASN A 141 -2.82 -11.67 7.62
CA ASN A 141 -2.84 -12.89 8.43
C ASN A 141 -1.41 -13.31 8.80
N GLN A 142 -1.26 -14.30 9.69
CA GLN A 142 0.05 -14.75 10.19
C GLN A 142 0.96 -15.27 9.08
N LYS A 143 0.41 -15.90 8.03
CA LYS A 143 1.21 -16.42 6.90
C LYS A 143 1.94 -15.31 6.15
N MET A 144 1.43 -14.08 6.20
CA MET A 144 1.99 -12.94 5.47
C MET A 144 2.97 -12.10 6.31
N LYS A 145 3.26 -12.50 7.57
CA LYS A 145 4.21 -11.79 8.46
C LYS A 145 5.63 -11.68 7.87
N GLY A 146 6.08 -12.66 7.09
CA GLY A 146 7.38 -12.62 6.43
C GLY A 146 7.58 -11.41 5.48
N ARG A 147 6.50 -10.71 5.11
CA ARG A 147 6.61 -9.45 4.34
C ARG A 147 7.28 -8.34 5.15
N ILE A 148 7.17 -8.37 6.49
CA ILE A 148 7.82 -7.41 7.40
C ILE A 148 9.35 -7.52 7.28
N ASP A 149 9.87 -8.74 7.17
CA ASP A 149 11.32 -8.97 7.08
C ASP A 149 11.93 -8.36 5.81
N TYR A 150 11.20 -8.36 4.70
CA TYR A 150 11.64 -7.69 3.47
C TYR A 150 11.61 -6.18 3.62
N LEU A 151 10.54 -5.62 4.23
CA LEU A 151 10.41 -4.18 4.45
C LEU A 151 11.52 -3.65 5.35
N LYS A 152 11.83 -4.34 6.44
CA LYS A 152 12.88 -3.96 7.41
C LYS A 152 14.30 -3.93 6.82
N LYS A 153 14.56 -4.67 5.74
CA LYS A 153 15.86 -4.65 5.04
C LYS A 153 16.06 -3.40 4.18
N LEU A 154 15.01 -2.60 3.98
CA LEU A 154 15.06 -1.40 3.15
C LEU A 154 15.28 -0.18 4.04
N ASP A 155 16.24 0.68 3.65
CA ASP A 155 16.50 1.95 4.32
C ASP A 155 15.54 3.04 3.81
N ALA A 156 14.26 2.91 4.18
CA ALA A 156 13.23 3.85 3.81
C ALA A 156 13.04 4.90 4.91
N PRO A 157 12.76 6.18 4.56
CA PRO A 157 12.50 7.26 5.52
C PRO A 157 11.35 6.94 6.48
N VAL A 158 10.31 6.27 5.98
CA VAL A 158 9.18 5.77 6.77
C VAL A 158 8.81 4.38 6.27
N ARG A 159 8.72 3.43 7.20
CA ARG A 159 8.25 2.06 6.98
C ARG A 159 6.92 1.87 7.68
N PHE A 160 5.92 1.37 6.96
CA PHE A 160 4.60 1.18 7.56
C PHE A 160 3.99 -0.19 7.23
N LEU A 161 3.16 -0.67 8.15
CA LEU A 161 2.36 -1.87 7.97
C LEU A 161 0.91 -1.49 7.72
N SER A 162 0.27 -2.17 6.77
CA SER A 162 -1.17 -2.12 6.58
C SER A 162 -1.76 -3.50 6.90
N CYS A 163 -2.33 -3.62 8.10
CA CYS A 163 -3.09 -4.79 8.53
C CYS A 163 -4.55 -4.63 8.07
N GLU A 164 -4.73 -4.45 6.76
CA GLU A 164 -6.04 -4.26 6.11
C GLU A 164 -6.14 -5.09 4.82
N PRO A 165 -7.15 -6.00 4.77
CA PRO A 165 -8.07 -6.35 5.86
C PRO A 165 -7.38 -7.22 6.91
N LEU A 166 -7.62 -6.95 8.20
CA LEU A 166 -7.19 -7.84 9.27
C LEU A 166 -8.12 -9.05 9.33
N LEU A 167 -7.59 -10.26 9.09
CA LEU A 167 -8.37 -11.48 8.91
C LEU A 167 -8.30 -12.45 10.07
N GLU A 168 -7.31 -12.30 10.94
CA GLU A 168 -7.07 -13.09 12.15
C GLU A 168 -6.19 -12.33 13.13
N ASP A 169 -6.03 -12.85 14.35
CA ASP A 169 -5.00 -12.35 15.26
C ASP A 169 -3.61 -12.64 14.69
N LEU A 170 -2.83 -11.58 14.52
CA LEU A 170 -1.46 -11.71 14.00
C LEU A 170 -0.47 -12.25 15.04
N GLY A 171 -0.89 -12.38 16.32
CA GLY A 171 0.03 -12.75 17.40
C GLY A 171 1.11 -11.68 17.58
N THR A 172 2.31 -12.10 17.99
CA THR A 172 3.46 -11.18 18.17
C THR A 172 3.99 -10.72 16.80
N LEU A 173 4.17 -9.42 16.64
CA LEU A 173 4.79 -8.76 15.49
C LEU A 173 6.17 -8.22 15.88
N ASP A 174 7.14 -8.34 15.00
CA ASP A 174 8.37 -7.56 15.12
C ASP A 174 8.16 -6.17 14.52
N LEU A 175 7.91 -5.21 15.40
CA LEU A 175 7.67 -3.80 15.05
C LEU A 175 8.92 -2.92 15.17
N SER A 176 10.10 -3.51 15.41
CA SER A 176 11.36 -2.75 15.38
C SER A 176 11.51 -2.13 13.98
N ASP A 177 11.94 -0.88 13.92
CA ASP A 177 12.10 -0.11 12.67
C ASP A 177 10.80 0.04 11.83
N ILE A 178 9.65 -0.09 12.45
CA ILE A 178 8.35 0.20 11.85
C ILE A 178 7.79 1.49 12.45
N ASP A 179 7.59 2.50 11.61
CA ASP A 179 7.20 3.84 12.05
C ASP A 179 5.68 3.99 12.20
N TRP A 180 4.90 3.18 11.47
CA TRP A 180 3.46 3.33 11.45
C TRP A 180 2.75 2.01 11.17
N VAL A 181 1.68 1.73 11.92
CA VAL A 181 0.81 0.56 11.70
C VAL A 181 -0.63 1.02 11.50
N ILE A 182 -1.21 0.59 10.39
CA ILE A 182 -2.59 0.81 10.01
C ILE A 182 -3.35 -0.48 10.24
N VAL A 183 -4.49 -0.41 10.91
CA VAL A 183 -5.31 -1.60 11.21
C VAL A 183 -6.75 -1.33 10.80
N GLY A 184 -7.35 -2.26 10.07
CA GLY A 184 -8.74 -2.14 9.65
C GLY A 184 -9.35 -3.45 9.17
N GLY A 185 -10.68 -3.47 9.19
CA GLY A 185 -11.48 -4.58 8.66
C GLY A 185 -11.60 -4.54 7.14
N GLU A 186 -12.17 -5.60 6.60
CA GLU A 186 -12.53 -5.67 5.19
C GLU A 186 -13.75 -4.79 4.88
N SER A 187 -13.76 -4.16 3.73
CA SER A 187 -14.87 -3.32 3.28
C SER A 187 -15.79 -4.05 2.30
N GLY A 188 -17.05 -3.61 2.23
CA GLY A 188 -18.05 -4.12 1.28
C GLY A 188 -19.01 -5.14 1.87
N ASN A 189 -20.04 -5.52 1.09
CA ASN A 189 -21.17 -6.36 1.53
C ASN A 189 -20.81 -7.81 1.90
N ARG A 190 -19.59 -8.26 1.53
CA ARG A 190 -19.07 -9.61 1.83
C ARG A 190 -17.88 -9.53 2.78
N ALA A 191 -17.74 -8.41 3.52
CA ALA A 191 -16.65 -8.19 4.45
C ALA A 191 -16.62 -9.29 5.53
N ARG A 192 -15.44 -9.86 5.73
CA ARG A 192 -15.17 -10.76 6.84
C ARG A 192 -15.05 -9.91 8.10
N LYS A 193 -15.60 -10.42 9.19
CA LYS A 193 -15.61 -9.71 10.46
C LYS A 193 -14.20 -9.62 11.02
N VAL A 194 -13.81 -8.43 11.49
CA VAL A 194 -12.64 -8.23 12.31
C VAL A 194 -13.03 -8.27 13.78
N GLU A 195 -12.24 -8.95 14.61
CA GLU A 195 -12.48 -9.00 16.04
C GLU A 195 -11.71 -7.87 16.75
N LYS A 196 -12.38 -7.26 17.74
CA LYS A 196 -11.81 -6.14 18.50
C LYS A 196 -10.50 -6.50 19.19
N ASP A 197 -10.40 -7.72 19.70
CA ASP A 197 -9.23 -8.19 20.45
C ASP A 197 -7.98 -8.28 19.57
N TRP A 198 -8.12 -8.58 18.28
CA TRP A 198 -7.01 -8.57 17.32
C TRP A 198 -6.43 -7.15 17.14
N ILE A 199 -7.32 -6.15 17.07
CA ILE A 199 -6.94 -4.74 16.96
C ILE A 199 -6.25 -4.28 18.24
N LEU A 200 -6.79 -4.65 19.40
CA LEU A 200 -6.22 -4.29 20.71
C LEU A 200 -4.87 -4.95 20.95
N ASN A 201 -4.67 -6.18 20.47
CA ASN A 201 -3.38 -6.85 20.52
C ASN A 201 -2.32 -6.06 19.73
N ILE A 202 -2.59 -5.69 18.47
CA ILE A 202 -1.67 -4.87 17.66
C ILE A 202 -1.41 -3.52 18.34
N LYS A 203 -2.47 -2.86 18.84
CA LYS A 203 -2.32 -1.59 19.55
C LYS A 203 -1.37 -1.71 20.74
N SER A 204 -1.54 -2.72 21.57
CA SER A 204 -0.70 -2.94 22.75
C SER A 204 0.77 -3.12 22.38
N GLN A 205 1.05 -3.82 21.28
CA GLN A 205 2.41 -4.01 20.77
C GLN A 205 3.02 -2.69 20.25
N CYS A 206 2.22 -1.87 19.56
CA CYS A 206 2.66 -0.54 19.11
C CYS A 206 2.96 0.37 20.30
N ASP A 207 2.08 0.39 21.33
CA ASP A 207 2.29 1.22 22.52
C ASP A 207 3.56 0.79 23.27
N ALA A 208 3.87 -0.50 23.32
CA ALA A 208 5.08 -1.04 23.93
C ALA A 208 6.36 -0.69 23.14
N SER A 209 6.30 -0.65 21.80
CA SER A 209 7.44 -0.34 20.95
C SER A 209 7.83 1.15 21.01
N THR A 210 6.89 2.06 21.29
CA THR A 210 7.15 3.51 21.43
C THR A 210 7.65 3.89 22.83
N GLY A 211 7.56 3.00 23.81
CA GLY A 211 7.99 3.23 25.21
C GLY A 211 9.46 2.95 25.50
N THR A 212 10.26 2.56 24.50
CA THR A 212 11.68 2.24 24.62
C THR A 212 12.59 3.24 23.90
N ALA A 213 12.33 4.54 24.07
CA ALA A 213 13.25 5.61 23.67
C ALA A 213 13.69 6.43 24.88
#